data_e957db88b12f50942846006aabda88c7
#
_entry.id   e957db88b12f50942846006aabda88c7
#
_cell.length_a   1.000
_cell.length_b   1.000
_cell.length_c   1.000
_cell.angle_alpha   90.00
_cell.angle_beta   90.00
_cell.angle_gamma   90.00
#
_symmetry.space_group_name_H-M   'P 1'
#
loop_
_entity.id
_entity.type
_entity.pdbx_description
1 polymer ?
#
loop_
_entity_poly.entity_id
_entity_poly.type
_entity_poly.pdbx_seq_one_letter_code
_entity_poly.pdbx_strand_id
1 'polypeptide(L)'
;PVFDSFWPDITLWDNNRYTDWQKELIGGTAYRNNAQLSVSGGSAQTQFLISGAHQRETTVFPGDANYKRTTFHSTITHRSDNDRFRINLSTQYARENNLLPRTDFTLQAYTLAPNAPALYDDEGNLNWENNTWDNPLAALEEKFGVQTNTLMANAMVSYKVFDHVEVRTSLGFTDYRLESYRTLPSSARNPSRNLTPQSYSNMSLNQSQRKSWIVEPQLHWNREWKDISIDVLAGTTFQQEIAQQLVLRGRGFPNNSLIENLAAAELVESLTDVDSDYKYNAVFGRVNFKYRDRYILNLTGRRDGSSRFGPDRQFGNFGAVGLAWIFSEASIFQDNSLLSFGKLRGSYGTTGSDNIGNYQFLDTYTVTGDDYDGVSVLRPTGIFNPLFGWEENKKLELGLELGFFKDRLNINTSWYWNRSSNQLIGIPLAATTGFSELTGNFDAVVENSGVEVDLRSVNLVSGTFKWWFLLFVMLAVGLVSARLFAPILKLNVVYIV
;
A
#
# COMPACT_ATOMS: atom_id res chain seq x y z
N PRO A 1 13.72 32.86 43.44
CA PRO A 1 12.54 32.93 42.61
C PRO A 1 12.62 32.13 41.33
N VAL A 2 13.83 31.73 40.86
CA VAL A 2 13.99 31.01 39.58
C VAL A 2 13.80 29.50 39.74
N PHE A 3 13.85 28.94 40.95
CA PHE A 3 13.71 27.54 41.22
C PHE A 3 12.27 27.06 41.34
N ASP A 4 11.32 27.92 41.71
CA ASP A 4 9.94 27.55 41.96
C ASP A 4 9.18 27.12 40.71
N SER A 5 9.58 27.63 39.53
CA SER A 5 8.97 27.27 38.24
C SER A 5 9.45 25.95 37.64
N PHE A 6 10.56 25.38 38.16
CA PHE A 6 11.07 24.08 37.69
C PHE A 6 10.37 22.87 38.33
N TRP A 7 9.81 23.04 39.49
CA TRP A 7 9.16 21.98 40.27
C TRP A 7 7.81 22.45 40.84
N PRO A 8 6.86 22.83 39.96
CA PRO A 8 5.60 23.42 40.39
C PRO A 8 4.75 22.47 41.25
N ASP A 9 4.91 21.18 41.05
CA ASP A 9 4.25 20.11 41.83
C ASP A 9 4.63 20.11 43.31
N ILE A 10 5.83 20.58 43.66
CA ILE A 10 6.31 20.67 45.06
C ILE A 10 6.10 22.05 45.65
N THR A 11 6.21 23.11 44.83
CA THR A 11 6.38 24.48 45.31
C THR A 11 5.14 25.37 45.10
N LEU A 12 4.35 25.10 44.08
CA LEU A 12 3.26 26.01 43.67
C LEU A 12 1.87 25.39 43.74
N TRP A 13 1.75 24.08 43.48
CA TRP A 13 0.44 23.44 43.42
C TRP A 13 0.00 22.95 44.79
N ASP A 14 -1.33 22.83 44.97
CA ASP A 14 -1.93 22.35 46.24
C ASP A 14 -1.52 20.89 46.49
N ASN A 15 -0.73 20.69 47.54
CA ASN A 15 -0.25 19.35 47.93
C ASN A 15 -1.37 18.43 48.50
N ASN A 16 -2.55 18.97 48.76
CA ASN A 16 -3.71 18.19 49.21
C ASN A 16 -4.58 17.71 48.04
N ARG A 17 -4.30 18.18 46.84
CA ARG A 17 -5.01 17.74 45.65
C ARG A 17 -4.48 16.35 45.21
N TYR A 18 -5.43 15.51 44.82
CA TYR A 18 -5.10 14.23 44.19
C TYR A 18 -6.05 13.98 43.02
N THR A 19 -5.48 13.77 41.83
CA THR A 19 -6.21 13.43 40.60
C THR A 19 -5.65 12.14 40.04
N ASP A 20 -6.54 11.19 39.75
CA ASP A 20 -6.19 9.98 38.98
C ASP A 20 -6.23 10.31 37.50
N TRP A 21 -5.07 10.73 36.97
CA TRP A 21 -4.93 11.14 35.57
C TRP A 21 -5.20 10.01 34.60
N GLN A 22 -4.97 8.76 34.95
CA GLN A 22 -5.32 7.62 34.10
C GLN A 22 -6.83 7.55 33.93
N LYS A 23 -7.60 7.74 34.99
CA LYS A 23 -9.06 7.76 34.94
C LYS A 23 -9.57 8.96 34.11
N GLU A 24 -8.99 10.14 34.30
CA GLU A 24 -9.43 11.37 33.64
C GLU A 24 -9.09 11.39 32.12
N LEU A 25 -7.91 10.91 31.73
CA LEU A 25 -7.41 11.06 30.37
C LEU A 25 -7.57 9.82 29.50
N ILE A 26 -7.58 8.61 30.09
CA ILE A 26 -7.67 7.34 29.37
C ILE A 26 -8.67 6.35 29.98
N GLY A 27 -9.44 6.76 31.00
CA GLY A 27 -10.39 5.91 31.71
C GLY A 27 -11.76 5.77 31.04
N GLY A 28 -11.96 6.35 29.86
CA GLY A 28 -13.18 6.21 29.08
C GLY A 28 -13.40 4.80 28.55
N THR A 29 -14.54 4.56 27.94
CA THR A 29 -14.85 3.27 27.31
C THR A 29 -14.90 3.42 25.81
N ALA A 30 -14.04 2.69 25.10
CA ALA A 30 -14.08 2.59 23.65
C ALA A 30 -15.18 1.61 23.23
N TYR A 31 -16.00 2.02 22.28
CA TYR A 31 -17.05 1.19 21.69
C TYR A 31 -16.76 0.95 20.21
N ARG A 32 -16.93 -0.29 19.79
CA ARG A 32 -16.92 -0.67 18.38
C ARG A 32 -18.24 -1.34 18.03
N ASN A 33 -19.01 -0.66 17.18
CA ASN A 33 -20.26 -1.18 16.65
C ASN A 33 -20.09 -1.49 15.17
N ASN A 34 -20.49 -2.67 14.75
CA ASN A 34 -20.49 -3.09 13.35
C ASN A 34 -21.84 -3.73 13.02
N ALA A 35 -22.51 -3.19 12.00
CA ALA A 35 -23.76 -3.74 11.47
C ALA A 35 -23.55 -4.03 9.98
N GLN A 36 -23.93 -5.23 9.56
CA GLN A 36 -23.85 -5.66 8.17
C GLN A 36 -25.15 -6.33 7.75
N LEU A 37 -25.61 -5.99 6.55
CA LEU A 37 -26.72 -6.64 5.89
C LEU A 37 -26.29 -7.08 4.51
N SER A 38 -26.66 -8.30 4.11
CA SER A 38 -26.42 -8.80 2.77
C SER A 38 -27.67 -9.51 2.22
N VAL A 39 -27.88 -9.34 0.92
CA VAL A 39 -28.92 -10.01 0.16
C VAL A 39 -28.26 -10.65 -1.05
N SER A 40 -28.52 -11.93 -1.26
CA SER A 40 -28.03 -12.68 -2.41
C SER A 40 -29.18 -13.48 -3.01
N GLY A 41 -29.11 -13.70 -4.32
CA GLY A 41 -30.15 -14.45 -5.02
C GLY A 41 -29.79 -14.59 -6.49
N GLY A 42 -30.74 -15.13 -7.24
CA GLY A 42 -30.62 -15.25 -8.69
C GLY A 42 -31.13 -16.54 -9.25
N SER A 43 -30.75 -16.82 -10.49
CA SER A 43 -31.03 -18.03 -11.24
C SER A 43 -29.74 -18.78 -11.55
N ALA A 44 -29.84 -19.87 -12.32
CA ALA A 44 -28.69 -20.57 -12.86
C ALA A 44 -27.82 -19.69 -13.78
N GLN A 45 -28.43 -18.69 -14.41
CA GLN A 45 -27.79 -17.77 -15.36
C GLN A 45 -27.28 -16.50 -14.71
N THR A 46 -28.04 -15.93 -13.77
CA THR A 46 -27.71 -14.65 -13.15
C THR A 46 -27.72 -14.78 -11.64
N GLN A 47 -26.63 -14.43 -11.01
CA GLN A 47 -26.49 -14.40 -9.56
C GLN A 47 -26.06 -13.02 -9.11
N PHE A 48 -26.54 -12.60 -7.96
CA PHE A 48 -26.14 -11.34 -7.36
C PHE A 48 -25.91 -11.46 -5.85
N LEU A 49 -25.01 -10.64 -5.36
CA LEU A 49 -24.81 -10.35 -3.95
C LEU A 49 -24.75 -8.83 -3.79
N ILE A 50 -25.58 -8.30 -2.89
CA ILE A 50 -25.54 -6.89 -2.49
C ILE A 50 -25.38 -6.87 -0.98
N SER A 51 -24.41 -6.10 -0.49
CA SER A 51 -24.21 -5.94 0.94
C SER A 51 -23.88 -4.50 1.31
N GLY A 52 -24.35 -4.11 2.49
CA GLY A 52 -24.01 -2.85 3.13
C GLY A 52 -23.51 -3.10 4.53
N ALA A 53 -22.50 -2.35 4.96
CA ALA A 53 -22.00 -2.39 6.32
C ALA A 53 -21.77 -0.98 6.84
N HIS A 54 -22.01 -0.81 8.15
CA HIS A 54 -21.72 0.43 8.87
C HIS A 54 -20.96 0.10 10.14
N GLN A 55 -19.81 0.77 10.32
CA GLN A 55 -18.94 0.65 11.47
C GLN A 55 -18.80 2.01 12.15
N ARG A 56 -18.88 2.02 13.47
CA ARG A 56 -18.55 3.18 14.30
C ARG A 56 -17.63 2.75 15.44
N GLU A 57 -16.56 3.52 15.64
CA GLU A 57 -15.60 3.33 16.72
C GLU A 57 -15.44 4.64 17.50
N THR A 58 -15.29 4.54 18.81
CA THR A 58 -14.94 5.65 19.70
C THR A 58 -13.62 5.34 20.39
N THR A 59 -13.09 6.29 21.16
CA THR A 59 -11.83 6.13 21.91
C THR A 59 -12.09 6.09 23.40
N VAL A 60 -11.04 5.81 24.19
CA VAL A 60 -11.01 5.95 25.63
C VAL A 60 -10.73 7.38 26.08
N PHE A 61 -10.31 8.25 25.15
CA PHE A 61 -9.94 9.63 25.41
C PHE A 61 -11.17 10.52 25.64
N PRO A 62 -11.03 11.63 26.37
CA PRO A 62 -12.08 12.63 26.51
C PRO A 62 -12.54 13.22 25.16
N GLY A 63 -13.78 13.70 25.13
CA GLY A 63 -14.39 14.33 23.95
C GLY A 63 -15.19 13.36 23.06
N ASP A 64 -15.67 13.86 21.93
CA ASP A 64 -16.59 13.15 21.01
C ASP A 64 -15.91 12.51 19.81
N ALA A 65 -14.62 12.20 19.95
CA ALA A 65 -13.82 11.63 18.89
C ALA A 65 -14.37 10.27 18.41
N ASN A 66 -14.51 10.11 17.12
CA ASN A 66 -15.04 8.88 16.54
C ASN A 66 -14.55 8.64 15.11
N TYR A 67 -14.58 7.36 14.74
CA TYR A 67 -14.40 6.90 13.37
C TYR A 67 -15.70 6.27 12.88
N LYS A 68 -16.12 6.60 11.66
CA LYS A 68 -17.28 6.00 11.01
C LYS A 68 -16.90 5.55 9.61
N ARG A 69 -17.33 4.34 9.26
CA ARG A 69 -17.16 3.79 7.92
C ARG A 69 -18.48 3.17 7.46
N THR A 70 -18.90 3.59 6.28
CA THR A 70 -20.05 2.98 5.58
C THR A 70 -19.56 2.39 4.28
N THR A 71 -19.86 1.13 4.03
CA THR A 71 -19.50 0.43 2.80
C THR A 71 -20.74 -0.13 2.12
N PHE A 72 -20.70 -0.11 0.81
CA PHE A 72 -21.64 -0.79 -0.07
C PHE A 72 -20.83 -1.67 -1.02
N HIS A 73 -21.23 -2.92 -1.16
CA HIS A 73 -20.62 -3.88 -2.10
C HIS A 73 -21.70 -4.57 -2.91
N SER A 74 -21.44 -4.71 -4.20
CA SER A 74 -22.32 -5.43 -5.13
C SER A 74 -21.47 -6.31 -6.05
N THR A 75 -21.91 -7.56 -6.22
CA THR A 75 -21.36 -8.47 -7.23
C THR A 75 -22.52 -9.02 -8.06
N ILE A 76 -22.38 -8.98 -9.38
CA ILE A 76 -23.33 -9.56 -10.33
C ILE A 76 -22.54 -10.45 -11.27
N THR A 77 -22.94 -11.72 -11.35
CA THR A 77 -22.41 -12.67 -12.31
C THR A 77 -23.53 -13.11 -13.22
N HIS A 78 -23.32 -13.00 -14.52
CA HIS A 78 -24.28 -13.48 -15.51
C HIS A 78 -23.59 -14.38 -16.53
N ARG A 79 -24.28 -15.44 -16.94
CA ARG A 79 -23.88 -16.39 -17.96
C ARG A 79 -25.09 -16.64 -18.88
N SER A 80 -24.90 -16.49 -20.19
CA SER A 80 -25.96 -16.80 -21.16
C SER A 80 -26.30 -18.29 -21.20
N ASP A 81 -27.52 -18.63 -21.63
CA ASP A 81 -27.98 -20.02 -21.69
C ASP A 81 -27.09 -20.94 -22.54
N ASN A 82 -26.47 -20.41 -23.58
CA ASN A 82 -25.56 -21.13 -24.48
C ASN A 82 -24.09 -21.10 -23.99
N ASP A 83 -23.83 -20.63 -22.75
CA ASP A 83 -22.50 -20.55 -22.15
C ASP A 83 -21.46 -19.71 -22.95
N ARG A 84 -21.88 -18.95 -23.94
CA ARG A 84 -20.96 -18.17 -24.76
C ARG A 84 -20.60 -16.80 -24.15
N PHE A 85 -21.55 -16.14 -23.52
CA PHE A 85 -21.35 -14.83 -22.91
C PHE A 85 -21.31 -14.95 -21.40
N ARG A 86 -20.29 -14.34 -20.78
CA ARG A 86 -20.17 -14.22 -19.33
C ARG A 86 -19.76 -12.80 -18.96
N ILE A 87 -20.36 -12.30 -17.89
CA ILE A 87 -19.96 -11.05 -17.26
C ILE A 87 -19.91 -11.24 -15.75
N ASN A 88 -18.85 -10.76 -15.13
CA ASN A 88 -18.75 -10.61 -13.68
C ASN A 88 -18.48 -9.13 -13.40
N LEU A 89 -19.39 -8.47 -12.70
CA LEU A 89 -19.28 -7.08 -12.28
C LEU A 89 -19.19 -7.04 -10.76
N SER A 90 -18.19 -6.37 -10.24
CA SER A 90 -18.03 -6.09 -8.81
C SER A 90 -17.85 -4.60 -8.59
N THR A 91 -18.63 -4.03 -7.67
CA THR A 91 -18.56 -2.61 -7.31
C THR A 91 -18.47 -2.49 -5.81
N GLN A 92 -17.57 -1.65 -5.34
CA GLN A 92 -17.45 -1.31 -3.93
C GLN A 92 -17.40 0.21 -3.78
N TYR A 93 -18.22 0.73 -2.88
CA TYR A 93 -18.16 2.12 -2.44
C TYR A 93 -17.92 2.16 -0.94
N ALA A 94 -16.97 2.97 -0.49
CA ALA A 94 -16.70 3.20 0.93
C ALA A 94 -16.66 4.71 1.20
N ARG A 95 -17.33 5.12 2.28
CA ARG A 95 -17.21 6.46 2.85
C ARG A 95 -16.71 6.32 4.28
N GLU A 96 -15.61 7.00 4.56
CA GLU A 96 -14.99 7.03 5.87
C GLU A 96 -14.96 8.45 6.41
N ASN A 97 -15.23 8.60 7.69
CA ASN A 97 -15.13 9.87 8.40
C ASN A 97 -14.34 9.61 9.69
N ASN A 98 -13.16 10.17 9.77
CA ASN A 98 -12.25 10.02 10.90
C ASN A 98 -12.09 11.35 11.63
N LEU A 99 -12.61 11.40 12.86
CA LEU A 99 -12.53 12.53 13.78
C LEU A 99 -11.79 12.13 15.06
N LEU A 100 -10.89 11.14 14.96
CA LEU A 100 -10.10 10.70 16.11
C LEU A 100 -9.08 11.78 16.50
N PRO A 101 -8.79 11.98 17.80
CA PRO A 101 -7.81 12.96 18.24
C PRO A 101 -6.42 12.59 17.74
N ARG A 102 -5.64 13.60 17.41
CA ARG A 102 -4.23 13.40 17.00
C ARG A 102 -3.31 13.11 18.18
N THR A 103 -3.70 13.56 19.37
CA THR A 103 -2.91 13.42 20.59
C THR A 103 -3.28 12.14 21.30
N ASP A 104 -2.27 11.34 21.61
CA ASP A 104 -2.38 10.22 22.51
C ASP A 104 -2.10 10.72 23.94
N PHE A 105 -3.11 10.64 24.81
CA PHE A 105 -3.02 11.11 26.18
C PHE A 105 -2.35 10.13 27.14
N THR A 106 -1.93 8.96 26.66
CA THR A 106 -1.36 7.90 27.51
C THR A 106 -0.12 8.40 28.26
N LEU A 107 0.79 9.11 27.59
CA LEU A 107 1.99 9.63 28.24
C LEU A 107 1.63 10.62 29.37
N GLN A 108 0.74 11.57 29.08
CA GLN A 108 0.30 12.53 30.11
C GLN A 108 -0.41 11.85 31.28
N ALA A 109 -1.24 10.83 31.02
CA ALA A 109 -1.93 10.06 32.04
C ALA A 109 -0.96 9.36 33.02
N TYR A 110 0.23 8.99 32.56
CA TYR A 110 1.26 8.34 33.40
C TYR A 110 2.27 9.30 34.02
N THR A 111 2.49 10.47 33.40
CA THR A 111 3.59 11.36 33.81
C THR A 111 3.14 12.59 34.58
N LEU A 112 1.87 12.98 34.50
CA LEU A 112 1.35 14.11 35.26
C LEU A 112 1.40 13.82 36.78
N ALA A 113 1.87 14.83 37.53
CA ALA A 113 1.89 14.75 38.98
C ALA A 113 0.44 14.65 39.52
N PRO A 114 0.16 13.82 40.54
CA PRO A 114 -1.21 13.65 41.04
C PRO A 114 -1.87 14.94 41.56
N ASN A 115 -1.06 15.92 41.99
CA ASN A 115 -1.51 17.24 42.47
C ASN A 115 -1.50 18.30 41.35
N ALA A 116 -1.31 17.94 40.07
CA ALA A 116 -1.44 18.89 38.96
C ALA A 116 -2.83 19.56 38.95
N PRO A 117 -2.95 20.79 38.40
CA PRO A 117 -4.17 21.59 38.48
C PRO A 117 -5.40 20.89 37.87
N ALA A 118 -6.59 21.34 38.26
CA ALA A 118 -7.83 20.87 37.64
C ALA A 118 -7.86 21.22 36.16
N LEU A 119 -8.49 20.35 35.33
CA LEU A 119 -8.58 20.53 33.89
C LEU A 119 -9.37 21.80 33.49
N TYR A 120 -10.36 22.16 34.27
CA TYR A 120 -11.24 23.32 34.04
C TYR A 120 -11.23 24.27 35.23
N ASP A 121 -11.40 25.56 34.94
CA ASP A 121 -11.64 26.56 35.95
C ASP A 121 -13.12 26.58 36.41
N ASP A 122 -13.47 27.47 37.33
CA ASP A 122 -14.84 27.58 37.87
C ASP A 122 -15.84 28.06 36.80
N GLU A 123 -15.39 28.72 35.75
CA GLU A 123 -16.18 29.18 34.61
C GLU A 123 -16.31 28.12 33.50
N GLY A 124 -15.61 26.96 33.65
CA GLY A 124 -15.63 25.87 32.66
C GLY A 124 -14.66 26.02 31.49
N ASN A 125 -13.74 26.97 31.56
CA ASN A 125 -12.67 27.10 30.57
C ASN A 125 -11.47 26.20 30.94
N LEU A 126 -10.56 25.99 29.98
CA LEU A 126 -9.31 25.30 30.27
C LEU A 126 -8.52 26.03 31.35
N ASN A 127 -8.21 25.34 32.45
CA ASN A 127 -7.43 25.91 33.53
C ASN A 127 -5.94 25.87 33.23
N TRP A 128 -5.27 27.01 33.37
CA TRP A 128 -3.83 27.16 33.16
C TRP A 128 -3.06 27.44 34.47
N GLU A 129 -3.76 27.47 35.60
CA GLU A 129 -3.26 27.66 36.97
C GLU A 129 -2.15 28.72 37.02
N ASN A 130 -2.47 29.95 36.62
CA ASN A 130 -1.52 31.06 36.53
C ASN A 130 -0.27 30.75 35.66
N ASN A 131 -0.45 29.98 34.61
CA ASN A 131 0.60 29.60 33.65
C ASN A 131 1.67 28.65 34.21
N THR A 132 1.35 27.88 35.24
CA THR A 132 2.30 26.96 35.87
C THR A 132 2.33 25.58 35.22
N TRP A 133 1.42 25.28 34.28
CA TRP A 133 1.36 24.04 33.54
C TRP A 133 0.75 24.19 32.14
N ASP A 134 0.94 23.19 31.32
CA ASP A 134 0.23 23.05 30.06
C ASP A 134 -0.92 22.06 30.22
N ASN A 135 -2.16 22.53 30.07
CA ASN A 135 -3.35 21.71 30.21
C ASN A 135 -3.43 20.64 29.12
N PRO A 136 -3.48 19.34 29.45
CA PRO A 136 -3.50 18.28 28.44
C PRO A 136 -4.70 18.36 27.49
N LEU A 137 -5.87 18.80 27.96
CA LEU A 137 -7.08 18.93 27.15
C LEU A 137 -7.00 20.06 26.11
N ALA A 138 -6.02 20.94 26.20
CA ALA A 138 -5.80 21.95 25.17
C ALA A 138 -5.59 21.37 23.78
N ALA A 139 -5.06 20.15 23.70
CA ALA A 139 -4.93 19.41 22.46
C ALA A 139 -6.28 19.06 21.77
N LEU A 140 -7.39 19.05 22.54
CA LEU A 140 -8.73 18.81 21.99
C LEU A 140 -9.34 20.03 21.32
N GLU A 141 -8.82 21.23 21.60
CA GLU A 141 -9.17 22.45 20.88
C GLU A 141 -8.66 22.40 19.41
N GLU A 142 -7.62 21.60 19.15
CA GLU A 142 -7.13 21.35 17.81
C GLU A 142 -8.03 20.34 17.11
N LYS A 143 -8.85 20.80 16.16
CA LYS A 143 -9.68 19.87 15.40
C LYS A 143 -8.90 19.26 14.25
N PHE A 144 -9.11 17.97 14.03
CA PHE A 144 -8.60 17.24 12.89
C PHE A 144 -9.70 16.32 12.35
N GLY A 145 -9.97 16.44 11.07
CA GLY A 145 -10.94 15.60 10.40
C GLY A 145 -10.41 15.10 9.07
N VAL A 146 -10.71 13.84 8.76
CA VAL A 146 -10.43 13.22 7.47
C VAL A 146 -11.69 12.55 6.95
N GLN A 147 -12.11 12.96 5.76
CA GLN A 147 -13.16 12.28 5.02
C GLN A 147 -12.56 11.61 3.79
N THR A 148 -12.83 10.32 3.63
CA THR A 148 -12.39 9.55 2.46
C THR A 148 -13.61 8.96 1.76
N ASN A 149 -13.64 9.08 0.43
CA ASN A 149 -14.61 8.40 -0.43
C ASN A 149 -13.85 7.57 -1.44
N THR A 150 -14.18 6.28 -1.52
CA THR A 150 -13.53 5.34 -2.43
C THR A 150 -14.59 4.61 -3.25
N LEU A 151 -14.52 4.73 -4.56
CA LEU A 151 -15.30 3.93 -5.50
C LEU A 151 -14.34 3.01 -6.26
N MET A 152 -14.60 1.71 -6.20
CA MET A 152 -13.92 0.70 -7.01
C MET A 152 -14.96 -0.07 -7.83
N ALA A 153 -14.71 -0.20 -9.11
CA ALA A 153 -15.56 -1.00 -10.03
C ALA A 153 -14.66 -1.87 -10.89
N ASN A 154 -14.97 -3.16 -10.94
CA ASN A 154 -14.25 -4.13 -11.75
C ASN A 154 -15.27 -4.92 -12.58
N ALA A 155 -14.99 -5.12 -13.84
CA ALA A 155 -15.79 -5.97 -14.71
C ALA A 155 -14.88 -6.93 -15.49
N MET A 156 -15.26 -8.19 -15.54
CA MET A 156 -14.72 -9.19 -16.44
C MET A 156 -15.80 -9.57 -17.42
N VAL A 157 -15.57 -9.32 -18.69
CA VAL A 157 -16.49 -9.67 -19.78
C VAL A 157 -15.80 -10.69 -20.66
N SER A 158 -16.45 -11.80 -20.95
CA SER A 158 -15.93 -12.80 -21.89
C SER A 158 -16.99 -13.29 -22.86
N TYR A 159 -16.53 -13.64 -24.06
CA TYR A 159 -17.35 -14.20 -25.11
C TYR A 159 -16.62 -15.28 -25.88
N LYS A 160 -17.19 -16.51 -25.89
CA LYS A 160 -16.71 -17.62 -26.71
C LYS A 160 -17.14 -17.40 -28.16
N VAL A 161 -16.20 -16.98 -28.99
CA VAL A 161 -16.42 -16.74 -30.41
C VAL A 161 -16.58 -18.06 -31.15
N PHE A 162 -15.69 -19.02 -30.83
CA PHE A 162 -15.70 -20.41 -31.31
C PHE A 162 -15.48 -21.37 -30.13
N ASP A 163 -15.64 -22.66 -30.32
CA ASP A 163 -15.53 -23.65 -29.24
C ASP A 163 -14.18 -23.62 -28.49
N HIS A 164 -13.12 -23.17 -29.15
CA HIS A 164 -11.76 -23.10 -28.59
C HIS A 164 -11.22 -21.67 -28.49
N VAL A 165 -12.02 -20.65 -28.82
CA VAL A 165 -11.57 -19.25 -28.85
C VAL A 165 -12.48 -18.38 -28.00
N GLU A 166 -11.92 -17.76 -27.01
CA GLU A 166 -12.58 -16.81 -26.13
C GLU A 166 -11.90 -15.46 -26.19
N VAL A 167 -12.70 -14.41 -26.39
CA VAL A 167 -12.28 -13.02 -26.17
C VAL A 167 -12.74 -12.62 -24.80
N ARG A 168 -11.84 -12.09 -23.99
CA ARG A 168 -12.16 -11.58 -22.66
C ARG A 168 -11.53 -10.22 -22.43
N THR A 169 -12.16 -9.41 -21.60
CA THR A 169 -11.66 -8.09 -21.22
C THR A 169 -11.84 -7.90 -19.73
N SER A 170 -10.76 -7.58 -19.04
CA SER A 170 -10.80 -7.10 -17.66
C SER A 170 -10.83 -5.57 -17.69
N LEU A 171 -11.75 -4.99 -16.93
CA LEU A 171 -11.92 -3.54 -16.77
C LEU A 171 -11.85 -3.21 -15.29
N GLY A 172 -11.08 -2.20 -14.94
CA GLY A 172 -10.98 -1.69 -13.58
C GLY A 172 -11.09 -0.17 -13.56
N PHE A 173 -11.79 0.36 -12.56
CA PHE A 173 -11.89 1.78 -12.29
C PHE A 173 -11.81 2.02 -10.79
N THR A 174 -11.02 3.03 -10.39
CA THR A 174 -10.95 3.49 -9.01
C THR A 174 -11.02 5.02 -8.98
N ASP A 175 -11.87 5.58 -8.11
CA ASP A 175 -11.89 6.99 -7.74
C ASP A 175 -11.75 7.09 -6.22
N TYR A 176 -10.61 7.58 -5.78
CA TYR A 176 -10.29 7.82 -4.38
C TYR A 176 -10.21 9.33 -4.15
N ARG A 177 -10.98 9.82 -3.18
CA ARG A 177 -10.98 11.23 -2.76
C ARG A 177 -10.78 11.33 -1.27
N LEU A 178 -9.84 12.15 -0.87
CA LEU A 178 -9.57 12.47 0.51
C LEU A 178 -9.66 13.98 0.70
N GLU A 179 -10.42 14.38 1.70
CA GLU A 179 -10.42 15.73 2.22
C GLU A 179 -10.04 15.68 3.69
N SER A 180 -9.06 16.45 4.10
CA SER A 180 -8.69 16.56 5.50
C SER A 180 -8.46 18.01 5.88
N TYR A 181 -8.84 18.35 7.10
CA TYR A 181 -8.58 19.65 7.68
C TYR A 181 -7.93 19.53 9.04
N ARG A 182 -7.16 20.55 9.38
CA ARG A 182 -6.58 20.72 10.71
C ARG A 182 -6.68 22.16 11.11
N THR A 183 -7.17 22.41 12.33
CA THR A 183 -7.16 23.73 12.94
C THR A 183 -6.17 23.78 14.10
N LEU A 184 -5.50 24.92 14.24
CA LEU A 184 -4.60 25.23 15.36
C LEU A 184 -5.06 26.57 15.95
N PRO A 185 -6.05 26.58 16.85
CA PRO A 185 -6.53 27.81 17.47
C PRO A 185 -5.56 28.32 18.53
N SER A 186 -5.53 29.64 18.76
CA SER A 186 -4.73 30.23 19.84
C SER A 186 -5.21 29.81 21.23
N SER A 187 -6.49 29.43 21.37
CA SER A 187 -7.07 28.89 22.63
C SER A 187 -6.45 27.55 23.07
N ALA A 188 -5.84 26.80 22.13
CA ALA A 188 -5.10 25.58 22.44
C ALA A 188 -3.71 25.86 23.06
N ARG A 189 -3.37 27.09 23.37
CA ARG A 189 -2.07 27.48 23.91
C ARG A 189 -2.22 28.26 25.20
N ASN A 190 -1.22 28.07 26.05
CA ASN A 190 -1.16 28.77 27.33
C ASN A 190 -1.26 30.30 27.10
N PRO A 191 -2.19 31.01 27.79
CA PRO A 191 -2.42 32.42 27.64
C PRO A 191 -1.17 33.29 27.90
N SER A 192 -0.21 32.83 28.71
CA SER A 192 1.04 33.55 28.98
C SER A 192 1.88 33.80 27.72
N ARG A 193 1.64 33.04 26.66
CA ARG A 193 2.32 33.22 25.36
C ARG A 193 1.78 34.45 24.61
N ASN A 194 0.70 35.07 25.08
CA ASN A 194 0.05 36.24 24.47
C ASN A 194 -0.29 36.02 22.96
N LEU A 195 -0.65 34.79 22.59
CA LEU A 195 -0.99 34.48 21.22
C LEU A 195 -2.44 34.86 20.94
N THR A 196 -2.65 35.64 19.90
CA THR A 196 -3.99 36.02 19.43
C THR A 196 -4.42 35.14 18.26
N PRO A 197 -5.72 35.03 17.96
CA PRO A 197 -6.18 34.34 16.76
C PRO A 197 -5.48 34.86 15.49
N GLN A 198 -5.28 36.17 15.39
CA GLN A 198 -4.66 36.82 14.24
C GLN A 198 -3.16 36.49 14.11
N SER A 199 -2.43 36.37 15.22
CA SER A 199 -0.99 36.10 15.18
C SER A 199 -0.64 34.60 15.08
N TYR A 200 -1.53 33.72 15.54
CA TYR A 200 -1.20 32.28 15.71
C TYR A 200 -2.15 31.32 15.01
N SER A 201 -3.49 31.61 15.10
CA SER A 201 -4.48 30.63 14.63
C SER A 201 -4.33 30.37 13.14
N ASN A 202 -4.34 29.11 12.79
CA ASN A 202 -4.25 28.69 11.40
C ASN A 202 -5.09 27.43 11.13
N MET A 203 -5.50 27.30 9.87
CA MET A 203 -6.18 26.13 9.35
C MET A 203 -5.41 25.62 8.13
N SER A 204 -5.26 24.30 8.04
CA SER A 204 -4.80 23.63 6.81
C SER A 204 -5.92 22.77 6.26
N LEU A 205 -6.17 22.90 4.96
CA LEU A 205 -7.10 22.07 4.19
C LEU A 205 -6.29 21.30 3.15
N ASN A 206 -6.45 19.98 3.11
CA ASN A 206 -5.86 19.14 2.08
C ASN A 206 -6.97 18.44 1.31
N GLN A 207 -6.96 18.58 0.00
CA GLN A 207 -7.82 17.90 -0.94
C GLN A 207 -6.95 17.06 -1.86
N SER A 208 -7.17 15.75 -1.84
CA SER A 208 -6.44 14.79 -2.69
C SER A 208 -7.42 13.92 -3.46
N GLN A 209 -7.14 13.75 -4.73
CA GLN A 209 -7.90 12.84 -5.58
C GLN A 209 -6.94 11.94 -6.36
N ARG A 210 -7.29 10.65 -6.46
CA ARG A 210 -6.62 9.69 -7.34
C ARG A 210 -7.68 8.94 -8.14
N LYS A 211 -7.59 9.05 -9.45
CA LYS A 211 -8.42 8.30 -10.40
C LYS A 211 -7.54 7.37 -11.20
N SER A 212 -7.95 6.12 -11.30
CA SER A 212 -7.26 5.17 -12.18
C SER A 212 -8.25 4.32 -12.95
N TRP A 213 -7.86 3.93 -14.14
CA TRP A 213 -8.57 2.95 -14.93
C TRP A 213 -7.56 1.99 -15.58
N ILE A 214 -8.02 0.77 -15.79
CA ILE A 214 -7.28 -0.29 -16.50
C ILE A 214 -8.22 -1.03 -17.44
N VAL A 215 -7.71 -1.34 -18.64
CA VAL A 215 -8.42 -2.13 -19.66
C VAL A 215 -7.45 -3.18 -20.19
N GLU A 216 -7.83 -4.45 -20.10
CA GLU A 216 -7.00 -5.58 -20.54
C GLU A 216 -7.78 -6.51 -21.47
N PRO A 217 -7.87 -6.23 -22.77
CA PRO A 217 -8.41 -7.16 -23.74
C PRO A 217 -7.43 -8.31 -23.97
N GLN A 218 -7.97 -9.51 -24.04
CA GLN A 218 -7.24 -10.77 -24.17
C GLN A 218 -7.95 -11.70 -25.15
N LEU A 219 -7.17 -12.41 -25.94
CA LEU A 219 -7.60 -13.53 -26.75
C LEU A 219 -7.05 -14.80 -26.13
N HIS A 220 -7.92 -15.73 -25.85
CA HIS A 220 -7.58 -17.02 -25.28
C HIS A 220 -8.00 -18.11 -26.27
N TRP A 221 -7.05 -19.00 -26.59
CA TRP A 221 -7.28 -20.17 -27.41
C TRP A 221 -6.79 -21.40 -26.67
N ASN A 222 -7.64 -22.41 -26.53
CA ASN A 222 -7.28 -23.69 -25.93
C ASN A 222 -7.76 -24.86 -26.80
N ARG A 223 -6.96 -25.87 -26.88
CA ARG A 223 -7.32 -27.10 -27.59
C ARG A 223 -6.63 -28.30 -26.99
N GLU A 224 -7.41 -29.37 -26.87
CA GLU A 224 -6.92 -30.66 -26.40
C GLU A 224 -7.07 -31.71 -27.49
N TRP A 225 -6.04 -32.48 -27.67
CA TRP A 225 -6.01 -33.72 -28.46
C TRP A 225 -5.66 -34.86 -27.53
N LYS A 226 -5.71 -36.12 -28.01
CA LYS A 226 -5.49 -37.29 -27.18
C LYS A 226 -4.28 -37.19 -26.21
N ASP A 227 -3.14 -36.74 -26.70
CA ASP A 227 -1.88 -36.69 -25.94
C ASP A 227 -1.34 -35.27 -25.75
N ILE A 228 -1.99 -34.26 -26.33
CA ILE A 228 -1.48 -32.86 -26.40
C ILE A 228 -2.57 -31.90 -25.94
N SER A 229 -2.22 -31.01 -25.05
CA SER A 229 -3.03 -29.84 -24.69
C SER A 229 -2.22 -28.58 -24.93
N ILE A 230 -2.81 -27.62 -25.64
CA ILE A 230 -2.21 -26.31 -25.89
C ILE A 230 -3.18 -25.24 -25.40
N ASP A 231 -2.65 -24.28 -24.64
CA ASP A 231 -3.35 -23.10 -24.15
C ASP A 231 -2.53 -21.87 -24.54
N VAL A 232 -3.11 -20.97 -25.30
CA VAL A 232 -2.48 -19.74 -25.79
C VAL A 232 -3.28 -18.55 -25.33
N LEU A 233 -2.60 -17.60 -24.74
CA LEU A 233 -3.14 -16.31 -24.34
C LEU A 233 -2.32 -15.22 -25.00
N ALA A 234 -3.01 -14.25 -25.61
CA ALA A 234 -2.40 -13.00 -26.08
C ALA A 234 -3.26 -11.83 -25.59
N GLY A 235 -2.64 -10.75 -25.17
CA GLY A 235 -3.36 -9.61 -24.64
C GLY A 235 -2.56 -8.32 -24.62
N THR A 236 -3.29 -7.26 -24.29
CA THR A 236 -2.70 -5.93 -24.09
C THR A 236 -3.22 -5.34 -22.78
N THR A 237 -2.45 -4.45 -22.17
CA THR A 237 -2.86 -3.67 -21.00
C THR A 237 -2.78 -2.20 -21.34
N PHE A 238 -3.80 -1.44 -20.97
CA PHE A 238 -3.81 0.02 -20.96
C PHE A 238 -4.23 0.48 -19.57
N GLN A 239 -3.44 1.33 -18.95
CA GLN A 239 -3.72 1.89 -17.64
C GLN A 239 -3.34 3.36 -17.59
N GLN A 240 -4.13 4.14 -16.87
CA GLN A 240 -3.80 5.52 -16.50
C GLN A 240 -4.18 5.76 -15.05
N GLU A 241 -3.35 6.50 -14.35
CA GLU A 241 -3.62 7.03 -13.02
C GLU A 241 -3.37 8.54 -13.04
N ILE A 242 -4.38 9.31 -12.62
CA ILE A 242 -4.29 10.75 -12.40
C ILE A 242 -4.39 10.98 -10.91
N ALA A 243 -3.40 11.64 -10.32
CA ALA A 243 -3.38 12.05 -8.93
C ALA A 243 -3.24 13.57 -8.82
N GLN A 244 -4.11 14.17 -8.00
CA GLN A 244 -4.14 15.61 -7.75
C GLN A 244 -4.11 15.85 -6.26
N GLN A 245 -3.36 16.86 -5.82
CA GLN A 245 -3.34 17.29 -4.43
C GLN A 245 -3.23 18.79 -4.33
N LEU A 246 -4.13 19.39 -3.56
CA LEU A 246 -4.12 20.81 -3.20
C LEU A 246 -4.09 20.91 -1.68
N VAL A 247 -3.07 21.60 -1.14
CA VAL A 247 -2.98 21.92 0.28
C VAL A 247 -2.97 23.43 0.45
N LEU A 248 -4.00 23.93 1.13
CA LEU A 248 -4.15 25.35 1.47
C LEU A 248 -3.93 25.56 2.95
N ARG A 249 -3.36 26.69 3.32
CA ARG A 249 -3.24 27.17 4.70
C ARG A 249 -3.82 28.58 4.82
N GLY A 250 -4.77 28.75 5.74
CA GLY A 250 -5.26 30.04 6.14
C GLY A 250 -4.60 30.51 7.44
N ARG A 251 -4.26 31.79 7.54
CA ARG A 251 -3.70 32.46 8.72
C ARG A 251 -4.36 33.83 8.93
N GLY A 252 -4.18 34.39 10.13
CA GLY A 252 -4.66 35.74 10.41
C GLY A 252 -6.18 35.79 10.61
N PHE A 253 -6.73 34.81 11.35
CA PHE A 253 -8.17 34.78 11.64
C PHE A 253 -8.55 35.85 12.67
N PRO A 254 -9.66 36.60 12.50
CA PRO A 254 -10.10 37.61 13.45
C PRO A 254 -10.49 37.03 14.83
N ASN A 255 -10.96 35.78 14.87
CA ASN A 255 -11.25 35.03 16.09
C ASN A 255 -11.21 33.51 15.81
N ASN A 256 -11.14 32.67 16.88
CA ASN A 256 -11.07 31.23 16.76
C ASN A 256 -12.38 30.59 16.26
N SER A 257 -13.54 31.24 16.40
CA SER A 257 -14.82 30.69 15.92
C SER A 257 -14.93 30.68 14.39
N LEU A 258 -14.11 31.47 13.70
CA LEU A 258 -14.06 31.53 12.23
C LEU A 258 -12.91 30.71 11.63
N ILE A 259 -12.14 30.00 12.46
CA ILE A 259 -10.94 29.28 12.01
C ILE A 259 -11.22 28.20 10.93
N GLU A 260 -12.42 27.63 10.91
CA GLU A 260 -12.82 26.63 9.91
C GLU A 260 -13.25 27.24 8.56
N ASN A 261 -13.36 28.54 8.47
CA ASN A 261 -13.73 29.26 7.25
C ASN A 261 -12.52 29.95 6.64
N LEU A 262 -11.91 29.35 5.61
CA LEU A 262 -10.76 29.93 4.91
C LEU A 262 -11.02 31.33 4.35
N ALA A 263 -12.27 31.69 4.03
CA ALA A 263 -12.60 33.05 3.56
C ALA A 263 -12.46 34.09 4.65
N ALA A 264 -12.40 33.72 5.92
CA ALA A 264 -12.16 34.62 7.04
C ALA A 264 -10.67 34.84 7.36
N ALA A 265 -9.79 34.10 6.72
CA ALA A 265 -8.35 34.23 6.88
C ALA A 265 -7.86 35.52 6.17
N GLU A 266 -6.95 36.27 6.81
CA GLU A 266 -6.28 37.38 6.21
C GLU A 266 -5.33 36.99 5.07
N LEU A 267 -4.70 35.81 5.22
CA LEU A 267 -3.79 35.25 4.25
C LEU A 267 -4.15 33.76 3.97
N VAL A 268 -4.29 33.42 2.71
CA VAL A 268 -4.42 32.03 2.25
C VAL A 268 -3.24 31.69 1.35
N GLU A 269 -2.48 30.70 1.76
CA GLU A 269 -1.28 30.21 1.05
C GLU A 269 -1.55 28.83 0.44
N SER A 270 -1.12 28.62 -0.80
CA SER A 270 -1.00 27.27 -1.37
C SER A 270 0.33 26.66 -0.93
N LEU A 271 0.29 25.58 -0.16
CA LEU A 271 1.48 24.85 0.28
C LEU A 271 1.87 23.75 -0.69
N THR A 272 0.89 23.20 -1.39
CA THR A 272 1.07 22.10 -2.35
C THR A 272 -0.01 22.25 -3.41
N ASP A 273 0.40 22.18 -4.66
CA ASP A 273 -0.49 22.11 -5.82
C ASP A 273 0.20 21.19 -6.81
N VAL A 274 -0.27 19.93 -6.88
CA VAL A 274 0.36 18.86 -7.64
C VAL A 274 -0.66 18.15 -8.52
N ASP A 275 -0.35 18.09 -9.81
CA ASP A 275 -0.98 17.22 -10.79
C ASP A 275 0.02 16.17 -11.26
N SER A 276 -0.40 14.93 -11.27
CA SER A 276 0.43 13.81 -11.70
C SER A 276 -0.35 12.87 -12.61
N ASP A 277 0.20 12.55 -13.77
CA ASP A 277 -0.37 11.62 -14.76
C ASP A 277 0.61 10.48 -15.01
N TYR A 278 0.19 9.27 -14.67
CA TYR A 278 0.92 8.04 -14.94
C TYR A 278 0.20 7.24 -16.01
N LYS A 279 0.92 6.81 -17.04
CA LYS A 279 0.43 5.98 -18.12
C LYS A 279 1.28 4.73 -18.26
N TYR A 280 0.58 3.61 -18.42
CA TYR A 280 1.22 2.33 -18.62
C TYR A 280 0.49 1.56 -19.73
N ASN A 281 1.28 0.89 -20.56
CA ASN A 281 0.75 -0.04 -21.55
C ASN A 281 1.63 -1.29 -21.63
N ALA A 282 1.05 -2.39 -22.07
CA ALA A 282 1.77 -3.63 -22.29
C ALA A 282 1.17 -4.45 -23.43
N VAL A 283 2.01 -5.26 -24.06
CA VAL A 283 1.60 -6.38 -24.93
C VAL A 283 2.20 -7.64 -24.36
N PHE A 284 1.42 -8.69 -24.21
CA PHE A 284 1.89 -9.92 -23.61
C PHE A 284 1.29 -11.16 -24.26
N GLY A 285 2.01 -12.28 -24.12
CA GLY A 285 1.54 -13.57 -24.54
C GLY A 285 2.05 -14.70 -23.65
N ARG A 286 1.29 -15.78 -23.59
CA ARG A 286 1.63 -17.00 -22.89
C ARG A 286 1.24 -18.20 -23.74
N VAL A 287 2.10 -19.19 -23.78
CA VAL A 287 1.83 -20.51 -24.37
C VAL A 287 2.09 -21.55 -23.29
N ASN A 288 1.10 -22.34 -22.98
CA ASN A 288 1.22 -23.51 -22.15
C ASN A 288 1.00 -24.75 -23.01
N PHE A 289 1.98 -25.63 -23.03
CA PHE A 289 1.97 -26.89 -23.78
C PHE A 289 2.10 -28.05 -22.82
N LYS A 290 1.21 -29.04 -22.94
CA LYS A 290 1.27 -30.29 -22.18
C LYS A 290 1.29 -31.45 -23.14
N TYR A 291 2.16 -32.42 -22.84
CA TYR A 291 2.22 -33.69 -23.56
C TYR A 291 2.00 -34.86 -22.61
N ARG A 292 0.94 -35.63 -22.84
CA ARG A 292 0.52 -36.77 -22.02
C ARG A 292 0.36 -36.45 -20.53
N ASP A 293 -0.01 -35.21 -20.20
CA ASP A 293 -0.06 -34.66 -18.83
C ASP A 293 1.23 -34.84 -18.01
N ARG A 294 2.31 -35.29 -18.65
CA ARG A 294 3.63 -35.55 -18.02
C ARG A 294 4.64 -34.43 -18.24
N TYR A 295 4.69 -33.92 -19.46
CA TYR A 295 5.65 -32.89 -19.83
C TYR A 295 4.92 -31.59 -20.04
N ILE A 296 5.31 -30.58 -19.31
CA ILE A 296 4.66 -29.27 -19.32
C ILE A 296 5.71 -28.23 -19.67
N LEU A 297 5.42 -27.43 -20.70
CA LEU A 297 6.20 -26.27 -21.11
C LEU A 297 5.33 -25.02 -20.99
N ASN A 298 5.81 -24.02 -20.27
CA ASN A 298 5.20 -22.71 -20.18
C ASN A 298 6.16 -21.65 -20.73
N LEU A 299 5.71 -20.87 -21.70
CA LEU A 299 6.45 -19.74 -22.29
C LEU A 299 5.64 -18.49 -22.09
N THR A 300 6.25 -17.44 -21.55
CA THR A 300 5.65 -16.13 -21.42
C THR A 300 6.56 -15.07 -22.01
N GLY A 301 5.97 -14.08 -22.66
CA GLY A 301 6.66 -12.90 -23.15
C GLY A 301 5.83 -11.66 -22.90
N ARG A 302 6.47 -10.55 -22.55
CA ARG A 302 5.83 -9.29 -22.23
C ARG A 302 6.72 -8.11 -22.65
N ARG A 303 6.11 -7.11 -23.23
CA ARG A 303 6.71 -5.80 -23.47
C ARG A 303 5.88 -4.75 -22.77
N ASP A 304 6.48 -4.08 -21.81
CA ASP A 304 5.85 -3.09 -20.93
C ASP A 304 6.36 -1.69 -21.24
N GLY A 305 5.47 -0.71 -21.26
CA GLY A 305 5.79 0.70 -21.40
C GLY A 305 5.28 1.50 -20.21
N SER A 306 6.13 2.36 -19.66
CA SER A 306 5.83 3.22 -18.51
C SER A 306 6.23 4.67 -18.78
N SER A 307 5.34 5.62 -18.46
CA SER A 307 5.61 7.06 -18.56
C SER A 307 6.57 7.58 -17.49
N ARG A 308 6.98 6.73 -16.53
CA ARG A 308 7.96 7.08 -15.47
C ARG A 308 9.38 7.19 -16.00
N PHE A 309 9.63 6.65 -17.18
CA PHE A 309 10.95 6.65 -17.82
C PHE A 309 11.00 7.63 -19.00
N GLY A 310 12.20 8.12 -19.26
CA GLY A 310 12.46 9.08 -20.32
C GLY A 310 12.33 8.49 -21.74
N PRO A 311 12.42 9.33 -22.77
CA PRO A 311 12.42 8.90 -24.16
C PRO A 311 13.44 7.78 -24.39
N ASP A 312 13.09 6.81 -25.24
CA ASP A 312 13.89 5.62 -25.60
C ASP A 312 14.13 4.61 -24.45
N ARG A 313 13.69 4.89 -23.22
CA ARG A 313 13.79 3.99 -22.06
C ARG A 313 12.44 3.53 -21.51
N GLN A 314 11.36 4.00 -22.09
CA GLN A 314 10.00 3.73 -21.63
C GLN A 314 9.63 2.24 -21.70
N PHE A 315 10.22 1.47 -22.64
CA PHE A 315 9.83 0.10 -22.88
C PHE A 315 10.85 -0.91 -22.33
N GLY A 316 10.35 -1.88 -21.55
CA GLY A 316 11.06 -3.07 -21.10
C GLY A 316 10.52 -4.34 -21.77
N ASN A 317 11.39 -5.32 -22.04
CA ASN A 317 11.00 -6.63 -22.55
C ASN A 317 11.33 -7.69 -21.51
N PHE A 318 10.35 -8.49 -21.18
CA PHE A 318 10.46 -9.51 -20.13
C PHE A 318 9.89 -10.83 -20.64
N GLY A 319 10.37 -11.93 -20.07
CA GLY A 319 9.87 -13.23 -20.45
C GLY A 319 10.29 -14.31 -19.49
N ALA A 320 9.62 -15.45 -19.56
CA ALA A 320 9.95 -16.61 -18.76
C ALA A 320 9.70 -17.90 -19.53
N VAL A 321 10.50 -18.90 -19.20
CA VAL A 321 10.32 -20.30 -19.58
C VAL A 321 10.21 -21.15 -18.33
N GLY A 322 9.19 -22.00 -18.28
CA GLY A 322 8.99 -22.97 -17.22
C GLY A 322 8.84 -24.37 -17.82
N LEU A 323 9.50 -25.34 -17.23
CA LEU A 323 9.44 -26.75 -17.59
C LEU A 323 9.01 -27.54 -16.37
N ALA A 324 8.14 -28.53 -16.57
CA ALA A 324 7.85 -29.54 -15.54
C ALA A 324 7.72 -30.93 -16.15
N TRP A 325 8.18 -31.91 -15.37
CA TRP A 325 8.09 -33.31 -15.69
C TRP A 325 7.48 -34.08 -14.51
N ILE A 326 6.30 -34.65 -14.71
CA ILE A 326 5.64 -35.55 -13.77
C ILE A 326 6.19 -36.95 -14.01
N PHE A 327 7.30 -37.25 -13.35
CA PHE A 327 8.02 -38.51 -13.59
C PHE A 327 7.35 -39.71 -12.95
N SER A 328 6.48 -39.53 -11.95
CA SER A 328 5.69 -40.63 -11.38
C SER A 328 4.78 -41.32 -12.40
N GLU A 329 4.38 -40.59 -13.46
CA GLU A 329 3.59 -41.12 -14.57
C GLU A 329 4.42 -41.90 -15.59
N ALA A 330 5.74 -41.97 -15.47
CA ALA A 330 6.59 -42.75 -16.34
C ALA A 330 6.46 -44.24 -16.00
N SER A 331 6.51 -45.12 -17.03
CA SER A 331 6.28 -46.56 -16.87
C SER A 331 7.18 -47.22 -15.82
N ILE A 332 8.38 -46.72 -15.61
CA ILE A 332 9.34 -47.22 -14.62
C ILE A 332 8.90 -46.99 -13.16
N PHE A 333 7.96 -46.07 -12.93
CA PHE A 333 7.45 -45.72 -11.58
C PHE A 333 5.99 -46.14 -11.35
N GLN A 334 5.25 -46.59 -12.38
CA GLN A 334 3.82 -46.87 -12.29
C GLN A 334 3.48 -48.00 -11.29
N ASP A 335 4.38 -48.95 -11.09
CA ASP A 335 4.20 -50.07 -10.15
C ASP A 335 4.82 -49.78 -8.77
N ASN A 336 5.28 -48.56 -8.51
CA ASN A 336 5.93 -48.23 -7.26
C ASN A 336 4.88 -47.92 -6.17
N SER A 337 4.70 -48.84 -5.24
CA SER A 337 3.75 -48.67 -4.12
C SER A 337 4.16 -47.61 -3.10
N LEU A 338 5.42 -47.20 -3.12
CA LEU A 338 5.98 -46.20 -2.20
C LEU A 338 5.80 -44.77 -2.71
N LEU A 339 6.14 -44.50 -3.98
CA LEU A 339 6.04 -43.19 -4.62
C LEU A 339 4.67 -43.04 -5.28
N SER A 340 3.81 -42.18 -4.72
CA SER A 340 2.48 -41.89 -5.27
C SER A 340 2.47 -40.69 -6.22
N PHE A 341 3.40 -39.76 -6.04
CA PHE A 341 3.56 -38.58 -6.90
C PHE A 341 5.02 -38.15 -6.97
N GLY A 342 5.44 -37.77 -8.16
CA GLY A 342 6.80 -37.22 -8.36
C GLY A 342 6.82 -36.23 -9.52
N LYS A 343 7.24 -34.97 -9.25
CA LYS A 343 7.33 -33.94 -10.23
C LYS A 343 8.62 -33.14 -10.04
N LEU A 344 9.35 -32.95 -11.13
CA LEU A 344 10.48 -32.05 -11.22
C LEU A 344 10.04 -30.81 -12.00
N ARG A 345 10.35 -29.62 -11.52
CA ARG A 345 10.05 -28.36 -12.21
C ARG A 345 11.24 -27.42 -12.20
N GLY A 346 11.36 -26.62 -13.22
CA GLY A 346 12.35 -25.55 -13.32
C GLY A 346 11.79 -24.38 -14.08
N SER A 347 12.12 -23.18 -13.68
CA SER A 347 11.74 -21.95 -14.38
C SER A 347 12.87 -20.94 -14.37
N TYR A 348 13.01 -20.23 -15.48
CA TYR A 348 13.88 -19.06 -15.59
C TYR A 348 13.11 -17.93 -16.24
N GLY A 349 13.23 -16.72 -15.69
CA GLY A 349 12.55 -15.56 -16.25
C GLY A 349 13.15 -14.25 -15.80
N THR A 350 12.75 -13.21 -16.54
CA THR A 350 13.05 -11.81 -16.24
C THR A 350 11.77 -11.04 -15.97
N THR A 351 11.81 -10.13 -15.02
CA THR A 351 10.73 -9.18 -14.72
C THR A 351 11.31 -7.79 -14.57
N GLY A 352 10.54 -6.76 -14.91
CA GLY A 352 10.91 -5.37 -14.68
C GLY A 352 10.19 -4.77 -13.48
N SER A 353 10.73 -3.67 -12.95
CA SER A 353 10.06 -2.80 -12.01
C SER A 353 10.17 -1.35 -12.46
N ASP A 354 9.05 -0.62 -12.40
CA ASP A 354 8.96 0.84 -12.56
C ASP A 354 8.50 1.51 -11.26
N ASN A 355 8.76 0.87 -10.10
CA ASN A 355 8.32 1.34 -8.79
C ASN A 355 9.12 2.56 -8.30
N ILE A 356 8.91 3.68 -8.97
CA ILE A 356 9.49 5.00 -8.72
C ILE A 356 8.43 6.09 -8.83
N GLY A 357 8.74 7.29 -8.35
CA GLY A 357 7.88 8.48 -8.54
C GLY A 357 7.75 8.85 -10.02
N ASN A 358 6.64 9.52 -10.35
CA ASN A 358 6.46 10.08 -11.68
C ASN A 358 7.44 11.24 -11.91
N TYR A 359 7.83 11.48 -13.16
CA TYR A 359 8.69 12.59 -13.60
C TYR A 359 10.12 12.62 -13.05
N GLN A 360 10.59 11.52 -12.43
CA GLN A 360 11.92 11.48 -11.80
C GLN A 360 13.09 11.60 -12.79
N PHE A 361 12.85 11.43 -14.09
CA PHE A 361 13.86 11.60 -15.13
C PHE A 361 13.99 13.05 -15.62
N LEU A 362 13.05 13.95 -15.24
CA LEU A 362 13.02 15.34 -15.68
C LEU A 362 13.84 16.24 -14.76
N ASP A 363 14.31 17.35 -15.31
CA ASP A 363 14.69 18.52 -14.54
C ASP A 363 13.44 19.19 -13.99
N THR A 364 13.42 19.37 -12.68
CA THR A 364 12.26 19.93 -11.96
C THR A 364 12.67 21.13 -11.15
N TYR A 365 11.70 22.02 -10.93
CA TYR A 365 11.89 23.27 -10.19
C TYR A 365 10.78 23.42 -9.15
N THR A 366 11.08 24.07 -8.05
CA THR A 366 10.09 24.52 -7.06
C THR A 366 10.13 26.01 -6.87
N VAL A 367 8.97 26.59 -6.58
CA VAL A 367 8.89 27.99 -6.14
C VAL A 367 9.40 28.03 -4.70
N THR A 368 10.36 28.91 -4.42
CA THR A 368 10.79 29.19 -3.03
C THR A 368 9.90 30.27 -2.43
N GLY A 369 9.74 30.24 -1.09
CA GLY A 369 9.07 31.34 -0.38
C GLY A 369 9.88 32.65 -0.32
N ASP A 370 11.08 32.63 -0.90
CA ASP A 370 11.96 33.81 -0.96
C ASP A 370 11.64 34.62 -2.22
N ASP A 371 11.35 35.89 -2.05
CA ASP A 371 11.15 36.80 -3.16
C ASP A 371 12.42 37.61 -3.42
N TYR A 372 12.77 37.75 -4.68
CA TYR A 372 13.80 38.69 -5.11
C TYR A 372 13.12 39.89 -5.77
N ASP A 373 13.16 41.04 -5.10
CA ASP A 373 12.50 42.28 -5.53
C ASP A 373 10.99 42.09 -5.85
N GLY A 374 10.29 41.32 -5.01
CA GLY A 374 8.85 41.03 -5.17
C GLY A 374 8.53 40.00 -6.25
N VAL A 375 9.54 39.30 -6.79
CA VAL A 375 9.37 38.23 -7.78
C VAL A 375 9.72 36.87 -7.18
N SER A 376 8.81 35.92 -7.26
CA SER A 376 9.04 34.57 -6.76
C SER A 376 10.21 33.88 -7.48
N VAL A 377 11.08 33.27 -6.71
CA VAL A 377 12.30 32.59 -7.20
C VAL A 377 12.04 31.10 -7.42
N LEU A 378 12.53 30.57 -8.53
CA LEU A 378 12.55 29.15 -8.81
C LEU A 378 13.89 28.53 -8.42
N ARG A 379 13.83 27.44 -7.65
CA ARG A 379 15.01 26.63 -7.32
C ARG A 379 14.91 25.27 -8.02
N PRO A 380 15.97 24.82 -8.72
CA PRO A 380 15.99 23.48 -9.30
C PRO A 380 15.95 22.41 -8.20
N THR A 381 15.16 21.37 -8.40
CA THR A 381 14.95 20.26 -7.46
C THR A 381 15.35 18.90 -8.02
N GLY A 382 15.47 18.78 -9.34
CA GLY A 382 15.87 17.57 -10.03
C GLY A 382 16.77 17.85 -11.23
N ILE A 383 17.55 16.85 -11.60
CA ILE A 383 18.45 16.89 -12.76
C ILE A 383 17.90 15.92 -13.81
N PHE A 384 17.84 16.38 -15.07
CA PHE A 384 17.46 15.51 -16.19
C PHE A 384 18.36 14.29 -16.31
N ASN A 385 17.75 13.10 -16.33
CA ASN A 385 18.46 11.84 -16.55
C ASN A 385 17.85 11.04 -17.71
N PRO A 386 18.38 11.16 -18.93
CA PRO A 386 17.87 10.47 -20.12
C PRO A 386 18.12 8.96 -20.08
N LEU A 387 19.03 8.48 -19.23
CA LEU A 387 19.38 7.06 -19.12
C LEU A 387 18.52 6.29 -18.12
N PHE A 388 17.59 7.00 -17.46
CA PHE A 388 16.72 6.43 -16.45
C PHE A 388 15.74 5.42 -17.06
N GLY A 389 15.79 4.16 -16.61
CA GLY A 389 15.03 3.07 -17.19
C GLY A 389 14.71 1.96 -16.20
N TRP A 390 14.16 0.86 -16.68
CA TRP A 390 13.66 -0.25 -15.90
C TRP A 390 14.72 -0.91 -15.01
N GLU A 391 14.36 -1.21 -13.78
CA GLU A 391 15.05 -2.20 -12.96
C GLU A 391 14.76 -3.59 -13.52
N GLU A 392 15.77 -4.47 -13.56
CA GLU A 392 15.64 -5.84 -14.07
C GLU A 392 15.87 -6.86 -12.95
N ASN A 393 14.92 -7.79 -12.82
CA ASN A 393 14.99 -8.94 -11.93
C ASN A 393 15.07 -10.23 -12.74
N LYS A 394 16.13 -11.03 -12.50
CA LYS A 394 16.32 -12.40 -13.05
C LYS A 394 16.01 -13.41 -11.96
N LYS A 395 15.20 -14.38 -12.29
CA LYS A 395 14.77 -15.42 -11.34
C LYS A 395 14.97 -16.79 -11.94
N LEU A 396 15.65 -17.67 -11.21
CA LEU A 396 15.78 -19.07 -11.50
C LEU A 396 15.21 -19.87 -10.32
N GLU A 397 14.35 -20.83 -10.61
CA GLU A 397 13.79 -21.71 -9.60
C GLU A 397 13.86 -23.15 -10.10
N LEU A 398 14.25 -24.07 -9.20
CA LEU A 398 14.20 -25.51 -9.39
C LEU A 398 13.40 -26.10 -8.23
N GLY A 399 12.43 -26.96 -8.53
CA GLY A 399 11.55 -27.55 -7.53
C GLY A 399 11.36 -29.03 -7.73
N LEU A 400 11.28 -29.75 -6.63
CA LEU A 400 10.99 -31.20 -6.57
C LEU A 400 9.78 -31.40 -5.63
N GLU A 401 8.75 -32.04 -6.16
CA GLU A 401 7.52 -32.37 -5.44
C GLU A 401 7.41 -33.90 -5.38
N LEU A 402 7.32 -34.44 -4.16
CA LEU A 402 7.26 -35.90 -3.93
C LEU A 402 6.07 -36.22 -3.03
N GLY A 403 5.29 -37.21 -3.42
CA GLY A 403 4.23 -37.83 -2.62
C GLY A 403 4.55 -39.30 -2.35
N PHE A 404 4.42 -39.71 -1.12
CA PHE A 404 4.66 -41.11 -0.72
C PHE A 404 3.46 -41.68 0.03
N PHE A 405 3.33 -43.04 -0.03
CA PHE A 405 2.30 -43.78 0.72
C PHE A 405 0.88 -43.30 0.41
N LYS A 406 0.52 -43.15 -0.87
CA LYS A 406 -0.77 -42.62 -1.35
C LYS A 406 -1.00 -41.18 -0.81
N ASP A 407 -0.02 -40.32 -0.98
CA ASP A 407 0.01 -38.90 -0.58
C ASP A 407 -0.14 -38.67 0.94
N ARG A 408 0.16 -39.71 1.75
CA ARG A 408 0.21 -39.52 3.20
C ARG A 408 1.43 -38.73 3.66
N LEU A 409 2.53 -38.76 2.91
CA LEU A 409 3.72 -37.94 3.12
C LEU A 409 3.99 -37.15 1.83
N ASN A 410 3.94 -35.84 1.91
CA ASN A 410 4.26 -34.92 0.81
C ASN A 410 5.47 -34.08 1.19
N ILE A 411 6.44 -33.99 0.29
CA ILE A 411 7.65 -33.22 0.44
C ILE A 411 7.76 -32.33 -0.78
N ASN A 412 7.75 -31.01 -0.57
CA ASN A 412 7.99 -30.02 -1.61
C ASN A 412 9.29 -29.30 -1.28
N THR A 413 10.22 -29.33 -2.18
CA THR A 413 11.51 -28.63 -2.03
C THR A 413 11.69 -27.72 -3.21
N SER A 414 12.06 -26.47 -2.98
CA SER A 414 12.47 -25.54 -4.02
C SER A 414 13.78 -24.88 -3.67
N TRP A 415 14.61 -24.72 -4.67
CA TRP A 415 15.79 -23.86 -4.64
C TRP A 415 15.54 -22.71 -5.58
N TYR A 416 15.83 -21.49 -5.12
CA TYR A 416 15.69 -20.27 -5.90
C TYR A 416 16.98 -19.45 -5.92
N TRP A 417 17.16 -18.74 -7.00
CA TRP A 417 18.19 -17.73 -7.19
C TRP A 417 17.57 -16.52 -7.88
N ASN A 418 17.60 -15.39 -7.18
CA ASN A 418 17.08 -14.12 -7.65
C ASN A 418 18.19 -13.09 -7.75
N ARG A 419 18.23 -12.34 -8.82
CA ARG A 419 19.22 -11.31 -9.06
C ARG A 419 18.54 -10.06 -9.60
N SER A 420 18.59 -8.98 -8.81
CA SER A 420 18.13 -7.66 -9.19
C SER A 420 19.32 -6.82 -9.59
N SER A 421 19.23 -6.14 -10.72
CA SER A 421 20.24 -5.27 -11.28
C SER A 421 19.61 -3.97 -11.79
N ASN A 422 20.44 -2.98 -12.09
CA ASN A 422 19.97 -1.70 -12.57
C ASN A 422 19.04 -1.00 -11.55
N GLN A 423 19.46 -0.99 -10.28
CA GLN A 423 18.66 -0.55 -9.15
C GLN A 423 18.25 0.92 -9.27
N LEU A 424 16.95 1.19 -9.07
CA LEU A 424 16.38 2.53 -9.11
C LEU A 424 16.54 3.20 -7.74
N ILE A 425 17.59 4.02 -7.58
CA ILE A 425 17.91 4.69 -6.30
C ILE A 425 18.36 6.13 -6.52
N GLY A 426 18.35 6.93 -5.44
CA GLY A 426 19.06 8.21 -5.36
C GLY A 426 20.57 7.98 -5.28
N ILE A 427 21.30 8.42 -6.26
CA ILE A 427 22.77 8.32 -6.32
C ILE A 427 23.34 9.59 -5.68
N PRO A 428 24.05 9.51 -4.54
CA PRO A 428 24.62 10.69 -3.89
C PRO A 428 25.55 11.47 -4.81
N LEU A 429 25.42 12.78 -4.82
CA LEU A 429 26.25 13.68 -5.60
C LEU A 429 27.15 14.51 -4.69
N ALA A 430 28.28 14.99 -5.25
CA ALA A 430 29.14 15.92 -4.56
C ALA A 430 28.40 17.26 -4.35
N ALA A 431 28.55 17.89 -3.18
CA ALA A 431 27.87 19.15 -2.84
C ALA A 431 28.14 20.28 -3.83
N THR A 432 29.28 20.24 -4.53
CA THR A 432 29.67 21.20 -5.59
C THR A 432 28.73 21.20 -6.81
N THR A 433 27.91 20.14 -6.97
CA THR A 433 26.91 20.07 -8.06
C THR A 433 25.67 20.90 -7.76
N GLY A 434 25.46 21.31 -6.51
CA GLY A 434 24.24 21.98 -6.04
C GLY A 434 23.08 21.04 -5.75
N PHE A 435 23.25 19.72 -5.89
CA PHE A 435 22.25 18.70 -5.63
C PHE A 435 22.79 17.66 -4.66
N SER A 436 21.92 17.10 -3.81
CA SER A 436 22.29 16.04 -2.88
C SER A 436 22.36 14.67 -3.54
N GLU A 437 21.51 14.45 -4.54
CA GLU A 437 21.39 13.15 -5.24
C GLU A 437 20.86 13.33 -6.66
N LEU A 438 21.10 12.31 -7.48
CA LEU A 438 20.50 12.10 -8.78
C LEU A 438 19.73 10.79 -8.76
N THR A 439 18.44 10.81 -9.04
CA THR A 439 17.67 9.58 -9.24
C THR A 439 18.13 8.89 -10.54
N GLY A 440 18.57 7.64 -10.43
CA GLY A 440 19.13 6.93 -11.56
C GLY A 440 19.22 5.42 -11.37
N ASN A 441 19.67 4.74 -12.42
CA ASN A 441 19.96 3.32 -12.38
C ASN A 441 21.38 3.12 -11.85
N PHE A 442 21.49 2.61 -10.65
CA PHE A 442 22.77 2.30 -10.04
C PHE A 442 23.25 0.91 -10.46
N ASP A 443 24.50 0.80 -10.88
CA ASP A 443 25.10 -0.49 -11.27
C ASP A 443 25.44 -1.34 -10.03
N ALA A 444 24.41 -1.63 -9.28
CA ALA A 444 24.47 -2.56 -8.15
C ALA A 444 23.68 -3.82 -8.48
N VAL A 445 24.17 -4.94 -8.01
CA VAL A 445 23.48 -6.22 -8.12
C VAL A 445 23.17 -6.70 -6.71
N VAL A 446 21.87 -6.92 -6.49
CA VAL A 446 21.37 -7.57 -5.28
C VAL A 446 21.01 -9.00 -5.65
N GLU A 447 21.64 -9.94 -4.98
CA GLU A 447 21.43 -11.37 -5.22
C GLU A 447 20.98 -12.05 -3.94
N ASN A 448 19.94 -12.87 -4.04
CA ASN A 448 19.55 -13.76 -2.97
C ASN A 448 19.26 -15.15 -3.53
N SER A 449 19.61 -16.16 -2.77
CA SER A 449 19.33 -17.55 -3.07
C SER A 449 18.95 -18.29 -1.80
N GLY A 450 18.13 -19.31 -1.95
CA GLY A 450 17.71 -20.08 -0.79
C GLY A 450 17.09 -21.42 -1.16
N VAL A 451 16.90 -22.23 -0.14
CA VAL A 451 16.18 -23.52 -0.22
C VAL A 451 14.98 -23.44 0.70
N GLU A 452 13.83 -23.85 0.18
CA GLU A 452 12.59 -23.97 0.92
C GLU A 452 12.18 -25.44 0.93
N VAL A 453 11.77 -25.93 2.10
CA VAL A 453 11.26 -27.29 2.27
C VAL A 453 9.94 -27.24 3.00
N ASP A 454 8.91 -27.74 2.36
CA ASP A 454 7.60 -27.99 2.96
C ASP A 454 7.38 -29.48 3.10
N LEU A 455 7.10 -29.93 4.32
CA LEU A 455 6.84 -31.34 4.63
C LEU A 455 5.47 -31.45 5.29
N ARG A 456 4.59 -32.19 4.67
CA ARG A 456 3.25 -32.49 5.18
C ARG A 456 3.06 -33.99 5.32
N SER A 457 2.65 -34.44 6.51
CA SER A 457 2.33 -35.84 6.73
C SER A 457 0.94 -36.04 7.36
N VAL A 458 0.23 -37.06 6.91
CA VAL A 458 -1.02 -37.54 7.50
C VAL A 458 -0.71 -38.85 8.25
N ASN A 459 -0.54 -38.74 9.57
CA ASN A 459 0.00 -39.85 10.38
C ASN A 459 -1.07 -40.84 10.78
N LEU A 460 -2.26 -40.38 11.15
CA LEU A 460 -3.36 -41.24 11.56
C LEU A 460 -4.68 -40.72 10.99
N VAL A 461 -5.47 -41.69 10.45
CA VAL A 461 -6.86 -41.42 10.05
C VAL A 461 -7.69 -42.55 10.67
N SER A 462 -8.58 -42.22 11.62
CA SER A 462 -9.48 -43.18 12.27
C SER A 462 -10.86 -42.51 12.41
N GLY A 463 -11.81 -42.90 11.54
CA GLY A 463 -13.13 -42.30 11.49
C GLY A 463 -13.06 -40.80 11.19
N THR A 464 -13.59 -40.00 12.09
CA THR A 464 -13.56 -38.51 11.99
C THR A 464 -12.25 -37.89 12.49
N PHE A 465 -11.39 -38.67 13.18
CA PHE A 465 -10.14 -38.17 13.71
C PHE A 465 -9.03 -38.24 12.66
N LYS A 466 -8.36 -37.07 12.43
CA LYS A 466 -7.18 -36.96 11.55
C LYS A 466 -6.06 -36.30 12.30
N TRP A 467 -4.88 -36.96 12.36
CA TRP A 467 -3.65 -36.36 12.87
C TRP A 467 -2.68 -36.12 11.71
N TRP A 468 -2.26 -34.86 11.56
CA TRP A 468 -1.33 -34.44 10.52
C TRP A 468 -0.21 -33.58 11.10
N PHE A 469 0.88 -33.49 10.40
CA PHE A 469 2.04 -32.66 10.75
C PHE A 469 2.43 -31.81 9.55
N LEU A 470 2.76 -30.55 9.80
CA LEU A 470 3.27 -29.60 8.81
C LEU A 470 4.58 -29.00 9.32
N LEU A 471 5.63 -29.05 8.52
CA LEU A 471 6.89 -28.38 8.76
C LEU A 471 7.26 -27.53 7.53
N PHE A 472 7.53 -26.28 7.75
CA PHE A 472 8.10 -25.38 6.75
C PHE A 472 9.48 -24.90 7.22
N VAL A 473 10.50 -25.05 6.40
CA VAL A 473 11.85 -24.57 6.67
C VAL A 473 12.31 -23.74 5.48
N MET A 474 12.78 -22.54 5.74
CA MET A 474 13.37 -21.65 4.76
C MET A 474 14.80 -21.31 5.18
N LEU A 475 15.76 -21.57 4.29
CA LEU A 475 17.14 -21.15 4.41
C LEU A 475 17.45 -20.19 3.26
N ALA A 476 17.72 -18.93 3.57
CA ALA A 476 18.01 -17.90 2.59
C ALA A 476 19.37 -17.28 2.83
N VAL A 477 20.09 -17.00 1.74
CA VAL A 477 21.38 -16.26 1.76
C VAL A 477 21.23 -15.07 0.82
N GLY A 478 21.46 -13.87 1.35
CA GLY A 478 21.43 -12.62 0.56
C GLY A 478 22.86 -12.09 0.34
N LEU A 479 23.14 -11.66 -0.88
CA LEU A 479 24.41 -11.07 -1.27
C LEU A 479 24.15 -9.76 -2.01
N VAL A 480 24.71 -8.66 -1.51
CA VAL A 480 24.69 -7.36 -2.20
C VAL A 480 26.07 -7.07 -2.73
N SER A 481 26.21 -6.95 -4.06
CA SER A 481 27.44 -6.50 -4.69
C SER A 481 27.19 -5.20 -5.45
N ALA A 482 27.91 -4.13 -5.07
CA ALA A 482 27.89 -2.87 -5.80
C ALA A 482 29.22 -2.68 -6.55
N ARG A 483 29.16 -2.32 -7.83
CA ARG A 483 30.33 -1.82 -8.56
C ARG A 483 30.39 -0.31 -8.34
N LEU A 484 31.21 0.12 -7.39
CA LEU A 484 31.55 1.53 -7.25
C LEU A 484 32.46 1.96 -8.41
N PHE A 485 32.34 3.20 -8.85
CA PHE A 485 33.05 3.85 -9.97
C PHE A 485 34.59 3.93 -9.79
N ALA A 486 35.21 2.99 -9.10
CA ALA A 486 36.66 2.82 -9.06
C ALA A 486 37.01 1.36 -9.24
N PRO A 487 38.01 1.01 -10.06
CA PRO A 487 38.34 -0.39 -10.38
C PRO A 487 38.93 -1.20 -9.22
N ILE A 488 38.86 -0.71 -7.97
CA ILE A 488 39.63 -1.26 -6.84
C ILE A 488 38.79 -1.77 -5.67
N LEU A 489 37.49 -1.47 -5.54
CA LEU A 489 36.70 -1.98 -4.39
C LEU A 489 35.46 -2.76 -4.85
N LYS A 490 35.52 -4.08 -4.76
CA LYS A 490 34.35 -4.96 -4.71
C LYS A 490 33.94 -5.08 -3.24
N LEU A 491 32.84 -4.44 -2.85
CA LEU A 491 32.25 -4.67 -1.54
C LEU A 491 31.25 -5.82 -1.66
N ASN A 492 31.54 -6.96 -1.08
CA ASN A 492 30.61 -8.06 -0.94
C ASN A 492 30.10 -8.06 0.51
N VAL A 493 28.82 -7.75 0.71
CA VAL A 493 28.17 -7.86 2.03
C VAL A 493 27.29 -9.10 1.99
N VAL A 494 27.60 -10.08 2.84
CA VAL A 494 26.84 -11.33 3.00
C VAL A 494 25.96 -11.19 4.24
N TYR A 495 24.65 -11.28 4.06
CA TYR A 495 23.71 -11.44 5.15
C TYR A 495 23.21 -12.89 5.14
N ILE A 496 23.36 -13.58 6.27
CA ILE A 496 22.75 -14.91 6.51
C ILE A 496 21.57 -14.64 7.44
N VAL A 497 20.36 -14.98 6.99
CA VAL A 497 19.13 -14.92 7.78
C VAL A 497 18.66 -16.34 8.07
#